data_d4612659f78937742aee4a408a0db3c8
#
_entry.id   d4612659f78937742aee4a408a0db3c8
#
_cell.length_a   1.000
_cell.length_b   1.000
_cell.length_c   1.000
_cell.angle_alpha   90.00
_cell.angle_beta   90.00
_cell.angle_gamma   90.00
#
_symmetry.space_group_name_H-M   'P 1'
#
loop_
_entity.id
_entity.type
_entity.pdbx_description
1 polymer ?
#
loop_
_entity_poly.entity_id
_entity_poly.type
_entity_poly.pdbx_seq_one_letter_code
_entity_poly.pdbx_strand_id
1 'polypeptide(L)'
;YPNQGQYSAAMNDDALCPIIFRYAEILLTKAECLVELNQDLQEAMNIIDRLRLRGGHIAVDRSKYDTQAKVRELVRRERTIELAGEGFRFEDIVREYDQSGAKTGKKVAETVMPGDLYRLCGTVDYDEPDPDRRAVIDVNASREDRLVEVRYFDKKQFHLPIMQAEMDANPQLVQNDGY
;
A
#
# COMPACT_ATOMS: atom_id res chain seq x y z
N TYR A 1 1.06 -22.36 -15.44
CA TYR A 1 2.16 -21.77 -16.23
C TYR A 1 2.68 -22.84 -17.20
N PRO A 2 2.70 -22.61 -18.52
CA PRO A 2 2.99 -23.65 -19.50
C PRO A 2 4.44 -24.13 -19.58
N ASN A 3 5.37 -23.56 -18.81
CA ASN A 3 6.81 -23.88 -18.88
C ASN A 3 7.45 -24.09 -17.50
N GLN A 4 6.76 -24.80 -16.58
CA GLN A 4 7.42 -25.27 -15.36
C GLN A 4 8.52 -26.28 -15.72
N GLY A 5 9.74 -25.84 -15.83
CA GLY A 5 10.89 -26.71 -16.06
C GLY A 5 12.04 -26.10 -16.87
N GLN A 6 11.86 -24.98 -17.50
CA GLN A 6 12.95 -24.26 -18.17
C GLN A 6 13.22 -22.92 -17.49
N TYR A 7 13.83 -22.99 -16.30
CA TYR A 7 14.45 -21.80 -15.75
C TYR A 7 15.75 -21.56 -16.51
N SER A 8 15.77 -20.52 -17.33
CA SER A 8 17.01 -19.99 -17.88
C SER A 8 17.86 -19.46 -16.72
N ALA A 9 19.14 -19.78 -16.71
CA ALA A 9 20.09 -19.24 -15.74
C ALA A 9 20.40 -17.74 -15.95
N ALA A 10 19.84 -17.12 -16.98
CA ALA A 10 19.95 -15.69 -17.22
C ALA A 10 18.85 -14.94 -16.43
N MET A 11 19.25 -14.16 -15.46
CA MET A 11 18.40 -13.43 -14.50
C MET A 11 17.40 -12.45 -15.12
N ASN A 12 17.27 -12.34 -16.45
CA ASN A 12 16.41 -11.39 -17.14
C ASN A 12 15.72 -11.98 -18.39
N ASP A 13 15.66 -13.31 -18.50
CA ASP A 13 15.11 -14.00 -19.69
C ASP A 13 13.67 -14.50 -19.45
N ASP A 14 12.91 -13.78 -18.63
CA ASP A 14 11.51 -14.05 -18.44
C ASP A 14 10.67 -13.32 -19.48
N ALA A 15 9.86 -14.10 -20.21
CA ALA A 15 8.85 -13.57 -21.13
C ALA A 15 7.68 -12.87 -20.39
N LEU A 16 7.81 -12.60 -19.09
CA LEU A 16 6.82 -11.89 -18.28
C LEU A 16 6.94 -10.39 -18.53
N CYS A 17 5.95 -9.83 -19.19
CA CYS A 17 5.82 -8.39 -19.29
C CYS A 17 5.44 -7.81 -17.92
N PRO A 18 6.19 -6.84 -17.38
CA PRO A 18 5.80 -6.18 -16.14
C PRO A 18 4.47 -5.46 -16.33
N ILE A 19 3.56 -5.63 -15.36
CA ILE A 19 2.29 -4.92 -15.36
C ILE A 19 2.56 -3.49 -14.88
N ILE A 20 2.32 -2.51 -15.74
CA ILE A 20 2.49 -1.09 -15.41
C ILE A 20 1.28 -0.58 -14.65
N PHE A 21 0.08 -0.93 -15.10
CA PHE A 21 -1.18 -0.65 -14.42
C PHE A 21 -2.24 -1.70 -14.84
N ARG A 22 -3.28 -1.84 -14.04
CA ARG A 22 -4.37 -2.79 -14.30
C ARG A 22 -5.73 -2.22 -13.91
N TYR A 23 -6.79 -2.85 -14.39
CA TYR A 23 -8.15 -2.35 -14.23
C TYR A 23 -8.58 -2.17 -12.75
N ALA A 24 -8.05 -2.97 -11.83
CA ALA A 24 -8.34 -2.81 -10.40
C ALA A 24 -7.86 -1.45 -9.85
N GLU A 25 -6.71 -0.95 -10.31
CA GLU A 25 -6.22 0.39 -9.94
C GLU A 25 -7.18 1.48 -10.40
N ILE A 26 -7.70 1.40 -11.63
CA ILE A 26 -8.69 2.36 -12.15
C ILE A 26 -9.98 2.32 -11.33
N LEU A 27 -10.45 1.12 -10.96
CA LEU A 27 -11.63 0.96 -10.13
C LEU A 27 -11.43 1.56 -8.73
N LEU A 28 -10.29 1.32 -8.11
CA LEU A 28 -9.95 1.88 -6.80
C LEU A 28 -9.79 3.39 -6.83
N THR A 29 -9.19 3.93 -7.89
CA THR A 29 -9.11 5.38 -8.11
C THR A 29 -10.50 5.99 -8.26
N LYS A 30 -11.41 5.35 -9.02
CA LYS A 30 -12.83 5.78 -9.10
C LYS A 30 -13.49 5.77 -7.72
N ALA A 31 -13.31 4.70 -6.94
CA ALA A 31 -13.89 4.60 -5.59
C ALA A 31 -13.35 5.70 -4.67
N GLU A 32 -12.07 6.00 -4.73
CA GLU A 32 -11.44 7.09 -3.99
C GLU A 32 -12.04 8.44 -4.38
N CYS A 33 -12.18 8.74 -5.68
CA CYS A 33 -12.80 9.97 -6.15
C CYS A 33 -14.24 10.13 -5.63
N LEU A 34 -15.06 9.08 -5.67
CA LEU A 34 -16.42 9.10 -5.14
C LEU A 34 -16.45 9.43 -3.65
N VAL A 35 -15.52 8.87 -2.89
CA VAL A 35 -15.41 9.13 -1.45
C VAL A 35 -14.94 10.55 -1.17
N GLU A 36 -13.89 11.03 -1.85
CA GLU A 36 -13.34 12.36 -1.56
C GLU A 36 -14.33 13.48 -1.96
N LEU A 37 -15.08 13.30 -3.04
CA LEU A 37 -16.16 14.20 -3.44
C LEU A 37 -17.43 14.05 -2.58
N ASN A 38 -17.45 13.11 -1.64
CA ASN A 38 -18.63 12.73 -0.87
C ASN A 38 -19.86 12.49 -1.75
N GLN A 39 -19.63 11.87 -2.89
CA GLN A 39 -20.67 11.42 -3.81
C GLN A 39 -21.03 9.97 -3.50
N ASP A 40 -21.69 9.28 -4.34
CA ASP A 40 -22.18 7.92 -4.21
C ASP A 40 -21.28 6.93 -3.43
N LEU A 41 -21.32 6.97 -2.08
CA LEU A 41 -20.56 6.10 -1.21
C LEU A 41 -20.96 4.62 -1.36
N GLN A 42 -22.19 4.36 -1.81
CA GLN A 42 -22.65 2.99 -2.08
C GLN A 42 -21.94 2.42 -3.31
N GLU A 43 -21.79 3.22 -4.37
CA GLU A 43 -21.05 2.79 -5.55
C GLU A 43 -19.55 2.57 -5.22
N ALA A 44 -18.96 3.40 -4.38
CA ALA A 44 -17.59 3.16 -3.90
C ALA A 44 -17.47 1.79 -3.22
N MET A 45 -18.41 1.43 -2.35
CA MET A 45 -18.44 0.12 -1.69
C MET A 45 -18.76 -1.04 -2.67
N ASN A 46 -19.61 -0.81 -3.70
CA ASN A 46 -19.89 -1.81 -4.73
C ASN A 46 -18.61 -2.13 -5.56
N ILE A 47 -17.78 -1.14 -5.80
CA ILE A 47 -16.49 -1.33 -6.47
C ILE A 47 -15.59 -2.24 -5.61
N ILE A 48 -15.52 -1.98 -4.31
CA ILE A 48 -14.77 -2.84 -3.38
C ILE A 48 -15.31 -4.28 -3.39
N ASP A 49 -16.63 -4.45 -3.36
CA ASP A 49 -17.24 -5.79 -3.42
C ASP A 49 -16.84 -6.55 -4.69
N ARG A 50 -16.79 -5.89 -5.84
CA ARG A 50 -16.35 -6.53 -7.09
C ARG A 50 -14.93 -7.08 -6.98
N LEU A 51 -14.03 -6.33 -6.34
CA LEU A 51 -12.64 -6.76 -6.14
C LEU A 51 -12.57 -7.92 -5.14
N ARG A 52 -13.26 -7.81 -4.01
CA ARG A 52 -13.33 -8.85 -2.98
C ARG A 52 -13.91 -10.17 -3.50
N LEU A 53 -15.04 -10.10 -4.20
CA LEU A 53 -15.69 -11.29 -4.76
C LEU A 53 -14.81 -11.99 -5.80
N ARG A 54 -14.05 -11.25 -6.60
CA ARG A 54 -13.07 -11.83 -7.50
C ARG A 54 -12.00 -12.64 -6.74
N GLY A 55 -11.57 -12.16 -5.56
CA GLY A 55 -10.61 -12.84 -4.68
C GLY A 55 -11.24 -13.90 -3.77
N GLY A 56 -12.54 -14.20 -3.91
CA GLY A 56 -13.24 -15.17 -3.07
C GLY A 56 -13.57 -14.66 -1.66
N HIS A 57 -13.46 -13.36 -1.42
CA HIS A 57 -13.78 -12.75 -0.12
C HIS A 57 -15.26 -12.34 -0.02
N ILE A 58 -15.71 -12.13 1.22
CA ILE A 58 -17.06 -11.64 1.50
C ILE A 58 -17.22 -10.18 1.13
N ALA A 59 -18.46 -9.79 0.79
CA ALA A 59 -18.82 -8.41 0.52
C ALA A 59 -18.62 -7.50 1.76
N VAL A 60 -18.55 -6.20 1.51
CA VAL A 60 -18.43 -5.18 2.56
C VAL A 60 -19.68 -5.16 3.44
N ASP A 61 -19.49 -5.21 4.73
CA ASP A 61 -20.56 -5.00 5.72
C ASP A 61 -20.92 -3.51 5.80
N ARG A 62 -21.99 -3.11 5.12
CA ARG A 62 -22.46 -1.71 5.02
C ARG A 62 -22.75 -1.09 6.38
N SER A 63 -23.10 -1.89 7.38
CA SER A 63 -23.40 -1.38 8.73
C SER A 63 -22.18 -0.78 9.44
N LYS A 64 -20.98 -1.20 9.03
CA LYS A 64 -19.70 -0.71 9.58
C LYS A 64 -19.20 0.57 8.91
N TYR A 65 -19.66 0.85 7.70
CA TYR A 65 -19.14 1.93 6.84
C TYR A 65 -20.26 2.93 6.50
N ASP A 66 -20.77 3.58 7.55
CA ASP A 66 -21.92 4.50 7.52
C ASP A 66 -21.54 5.97 7.27
N THR A 67 -20.25 6.30 7.28
CA THR A 67 -19.75 7.68 7.09
C THR A 67 -18.67 7.74 6.03
N GLN A 68 -18.53 8.92 5.40
CA GLN A 68 -17.47 9.19 4.44
C GLN A 68 -16.08 8.81 4.96
N ALA A 69 -15.79 9.16 6.23
CA ALA A 69 -14.50 8.86 6.84
C ALA A 69 -14.23 7.35 6.92
N LYS A 70 -15.23 6.56 7.30
CA LYS A 70 -15.09 5.10 7.38
C LYS A 70 -14.99 4.47 5.99
N VAL A 71 -15.74 4.97 5.00
CA VAL A 71 -15.61 4.47 3.62
C VAL A 71 -14.26 4.86 3.03
N ARG A 72 -13.72 6.04 3.36
CA ARG A 72 -12.35 6.43 2.99
C ARG A 72 -11.33 5.44 3.49
N GLU A 73 -11.39 5.07 4.77
CA GLU A 73 -10.49 4.07 5.35
C GLU A 73 -10.63 2.70 4.69
N LEU A 74 -11.87 2.31 4.37
CA LEU A 74 -12.13 1.08 3.63
C LEU A 74 -11.41 1.09 2.28
N VAL A 75 -11.61 2.14 1.47
CA VAL A 75 -11.01 2.25 0.14
C VAL A 75 -9.48 2.25 0.21
N ARG A 76 -8.89 3.01 1.14
CA ARG A 76 -7.44 3.05 1.35
C ARG A 76 -6.87 1.68 1.74
N ARG A 77 -7.57 0.97 2.62
CA ARG A 77 -7.17 -0.39 3.02
C ARG A 77 -7.24 -1.36 1.84
N GLU A 78 -8.35 -1.36 1.11
CA GLU A 78 -8.51 -2.23 -0.05
C GLU A 78 -7.47 -1.92 -1.15
N ARG A 79 -7.18 -0.62 -1.38
CA ARG A 79 -6.13 -0.21 -2.29
C ARG A 79 -4.76 -0.75 -1.86
N THR A 80 -4.44 -0.67 -0.56
CA THR A 80 -3.19 -1.19 -0.01
C THR A 80 -3.07 -2.72 -0.19
N ILE A 81 -4.16 -3.45 -0.02
CA ILE A 81 -4.19 -4.92 -0.14
C ILE A 81 -4.16 -5.34 -1.60
N GLU A 82 -5.04 -4.76 -2.42
CA GLU A 82 -5.23 -5.15 -3.82
C GLU A 82 -4.00 -4.85 -4.68
N LEU A 83 -3.31 -3.73 -4.40
CA LEU A 83 -2.13 -3.28 -5.16
C LEU A 83 -0.81 -3.57 -4.44
N ALA A 84 -0.82 -4.50 -3.49
CA ALA A 84 0.38 -4.88 -2.74
C ALA A 84 1.49 -5.37 -3.69
N GLY A 85 2.70 -4.81 -3.55
CA GLY A 85 3.85 -5.18 -4.38
C GLY A 85 3.88 -4.52 -5.78
N GLU A 86 2.89 -3.69 -6.12
CA GLU A 86 2.81 -3.03 -7.43
C GLU A 86 3.38 -1.60 -7.46
N GLY A 87 4.03 -1.15 -6.37
CA GLY A 87 4.71 0.13 -6.29
C GLY A 87 3.86 1.33 -5.88
N PHE A 88 2.54 1.20 -5.78
CA PHE A 88 1.64 2.33 -5.50
C PHE A 88 1.65 2.84 -4.06
N ARG A 89 2.05 2.01 -3.09
CA ARG A 89 1.87 2.34 -1.68
C ARG A 89 2.60 3.59 -1.24
N PHE A 90 3.82 3.82 -1.71
CA PHE A 90 4.59 5.01 -1.35
C PHE A 90 3.87 6.28 -1.80
N GLU A 91 3.47 6.33 -3.07
CA GLU A 91 2.75 7.46 -3.64
C GLU A 91 1.42 7.72 -2.91
N ASP A 92 0.68 6.67 -2.57
CA ASP A 92 -0.58 6.79 -1.84
C ASP A 92 -0.37 7.48 -0.48
N ILE A 93 0.57 7.02 0.35
CA ILE A 93 0.79 7.59 1.69
C ILE A 93 1.38 9.00 1.66
N VAL A 94 2.12 9.35 0.60
CA VAL A 94 2.71 10.69 0.42
C VAL A 94 1.66 11.72 -0.03
N ARG A 95 0.71 11.32 -0.87
CA ARG A 95 -0.35 12.23 -1.37
C ARG A 95 -1.53 12.35 -0.40
N GLU A 96 -1.85 11.30 0.35
CA GLU A 96 -3.00 11.26 1.22
C GLU A 96 -2.81 12.07 2.51
N TYR A 97 -3.88 12.71 2.96
CA TYR A 97 -3.95 13.31 4.28
C TYR A 97 -4.49 12.30 5.30
N ASP A 98 -4.01 12.34 6.55
CA ASP A 98 -4.62 11.60 7.63
C ASP A 98 -6.06 12.11 7.90
N GLN A 99 -6.81 11.45 8.77
CA GLN A 99 -8.21 11.82 9.04
C GLN A 99 -8.38 13.25 9.56
N SER A 100 -7.37 13.76 10.26
CA SER A 100 -7.32 15.15 10.77
C SER A 100 -6.65 16.10 9.77
N GLY A 101 -5.93 15.56 8.81
CA GLY A 101 -4.96 16.26 7.99
C GLY A 101 -5.51 17.24 6.98
N ALA A 102 -6.78 17.08 6.58
CA ALA A 102 -7.45 18.08 5.75
C ALA A 102 -7.48 19.47 6.42
N LYS A 103 -7.43 19.50 7.76
CA LYS A 103 -7.38 20.73 8.57
C LYS A 103 -5.98 21.11 9.03
N THR A 104 -5.09 20.14 9.23
CA THR A 104 -3.77 20.33 9.84
C THR A 104 -2.63 20.24 8.82
N GLY A 105 -2.90 19.81 7.59
CA GLY A 105 -1.88 19.54 6.56
C GLY A 105 -1.05 18.30 6.80
N LYS A 106 -1.40 17.47 7.79
CA LYS A 106 -0.64 16.26 8.13
C LYS A 106 -0.91 15.15 7.11
N LYS A 107 0.15 14.61 6.54
CA LYS A 107 0.10 13.51 5.57
C LYS A 107 0.12 12.14 6.26
N VAL A 108 -0.45 11.14 5.60
CA VAL A 108 -0.42 9.75 6.09
C VAL A 108 1.02 9.26 6.25
N ALA A 109 1.93 9.66 5.37
CA ALA A 109 3.35 9.32 5.46
C ALA A 109 4.00 9.74 6.79
N GLU A 110 3.61 10.88 7.36
CA GLU A 110 4.14 11.39 8.63
C GLU A 110 3.75 10.52 9.84
N THR A 111 2.76 9.67 9.69
CA THR A 111 2.29 8.75 10.75
C THR A 111 2.64 7.30 10.49
N VAL A 112 2.71 6.90 9.23
CA VAL A 112 2.90 5.49 8.82
C VAL A 112 4.36 5.15 8.58
N MET A 113 5.14 6.12 8.06
CA MET A 113 6.54 5.87 7.71
C MET A 113 7.48 5.80 8.92
N PRO A 114 7.39 6.72 9.92
CA PRO A 114 8.25 6.61 11.10
C PRO A 114 7.83 5.46 12.01
N GLY A 115 8.77 4.95 12.77
CA GLY A 115 8.57 3.91 13.77
C GLY A 115 9.29 2.63 13.46
N ASP A 116 9.22 1.72 14.39
CA ASP A 116 9.96 0.47 14.34
C ASP A 116 9.25 -0.54 13.44
N LEU A 117 10.02 -1.17 12.56
CA LEU A 117 9.55 -2.31 11.78
C LEU A 117 9.90 -3.60 12.52
N TYR A 118 8.88 -4.38 12.84
CA TYR A 118 9.03 -5.68 13.51
C TYR A 118 8.67 -6.82 12.56
N ARG A 119 9.49 -7.88 12.56
CA ARG A 119 9.12 -9.14 11.92
C ARG A 119 8.04 -9.86 12.73
N LEU A 120 7.17 -10.57 12.06
CA LEU A 120 6.29 -11.55 12.70
C LEU A 120 7.14 -12.79 13.05
N CYS A 121 7.02 -13.26 14.28
CA CYS A 121 7.60 -14.51 14.73
C CYS A 121 6.49 -15.53 14.90
N GLY A 122 6.77 -16.77 14.55
CA GLY A 122 5.81 -17.84 14.66
C GLY A 122 6.27 -19.08 13.90
N THR A 123 5.44 -20.07 13.89
CA THR A 123 5.65 -21.33 13.16
C THR A 123 4.54 -21.51 12.12
N VAL A 124 4.85 -22.26 11.08
CA VAL A 124 3.86 -22.68 10.08
C VAL A 124 3.68 -24.18 10.21
N ASP A 125 2.47 -24.59 10.53
CA ASP A 125 2.08 -25.98 10.52
C ASP A 125 1.56 -26.35 9.12
N TYR A 126 2.39 -27.04 8.36
CA TYR A 126 2.05 -27.45 6.99
C TYR A 126 1.10 -28.65 6.96
N ASP A 127 0.94 -29.38 8.08
CA ASP A 127 0.05 -30.53 8.18
C ASP A 127 -1.37 -30.12 8.57
N GLU A 128 -1.59 -28.87 9.01
CA GLU A 128 -2.92 -28.32 9.25
C GLU A 128 -3.68 -28.16 7.93
N PRO A 129 -4.83 -28.87 7.76
CA PRO A 129 -5.59 -28.83 6.51
C PRO A 129 -6.24 -27.46 6.23
N ASP A 130 -6.56 -26.69 7.27
CA ASP A 130 -7.14 -25.36 7.14
C ASP A 130 -6.03 -24.31 6.92
N PRO A 131 -5.90 -23.71 5.73
CA PRO A 131 -4.85 -22.75 5.44
C PRO A 131 -4.88 -21.53 6.35
N ASP A 132 -6.05 -21.13 6.89
CA ASP A 132 -6.19 -19.97 7.76
C ASP A 132 -5.66 -20.24 9.18
N ARG A 133 -5.42 -21.51 9.54
CA ARG A 133 -4.90 -21.95 10.83
C ARG A 133 -3.44 -22.36 10.82
N ARG A 134 -2.83 -22.45 9.65
CA ARG A 134 -1.43 -22.88 9.49
C ARG A 134 -0.42 -21.96 10.15
N ALA A 135 -0.69 -20.67 10.19
CA ALA A 135 0.23 -19.71 10.78
C ALA A 135 -0.08 -19.52 12.28
N VAL A 136 0.82 -19.98 13.13
CA VAL A 136 0.76 -19.73 14.59
C VAL A 136 1.72 -18.60 14.92
N ILE A 137 1.17 -17.41 15.19
CA ILE A 137 1.96 -16.21 15.54
C ILE A 137 2.34 -16.29 17.01
N ASP A 138 3.64 -16.19 17.31
CA ASP A 138 4.13 -16.06 18.67
C ASP A 138 3.95 -14.61 19.16
N VAL A 139 2.88 -14.38 19.88
CA VAL A 139 2.57 -13.08 20.48
C VAL A 139 3.49 -12.72 21.66
N ASN A 140 4.22 -13.70 22.22
CA ASN A 140 5.09 -13.52 23.37
C ASN A 140 6.55 -13.30 22.96
N ALA A 141 6.88 -13.42 21.68
CA ALA A 141 8.22 -13.14 21.20
C ALA A 141 8.64 -11.71 21.60
N SER A 142 9.85 -11.58 22.17
CA SER A 142 10.39 -10.31 22.59
C SER A 142 10.33 -9.28 21.48
N ARG A 143 9.94 -8.05 21.81
CA ARG A 143 9.88 -6.95 20.84
C ARG A 143 11.26 -6.60 20.33
N GLU A 144 12.29 -6.70 21.17
CA GLU A 144 13.69 -6.44 20.84
C GLU A 144 14.22 -7.48 19.83
N ASP A 145 13.90 -8.76 20.04
CA ASP A 145 14.31 -9.84 19.13
C ASP A 145 13.62 -9.77 17.76
N ARG A 146 12.50 -9.04 17.67
CA ARG A 146 11.73 -8.89 16.43
C ARG A 146 12.04 -7.63 15.66
N LEU A 147 12.77 -6.68 16.25
CA LEU A 147 13.09 -5.41 15.59
C LEU A 147 13.95 -5.67 14.36
N VAL A 148 13.45 -5.24 13.20
CA VAL A 148 14.15 -5.34 11.92
C VAL A 148 14.83 -4.02 11.59
N GLU A 149 14.11 -2.91 11.78
CA GLU A 149 14.54 -1.58 11.38
C GLU A 149 13.85 -0.51 12.22
N VAL A 150 14.59 0.51 12.58
CA VAL A 150 14.03 1.77 13.10
C VAL A 150 13.90 2.74 11.93
N ARG A 151 12.68 3.11 11.59
CA ARG A 151 12.39 3.96 10.44
C ARG A 151 12.17 5.41 10.87
N TYR A 152 12.73 6.29 10.08
CA TYR A 152 12.55 7.74 10.23
C TYR A 152 11.89 8.29 8.98
N PHE A 153 11.07 9.31 9.16
CA PHE A 153 10.48 10.06 8.05
C PHE A 153 10.70 11.55 8.30
N ASP A 154 11.39 12.19 7.37
CA ASP A 154 11.59 13.64 7.36
C ASP A 154 10.74 14.24 6.24
N LYS A 155 10.24 15.46 6.45
CA LYS A 155 9.41 16.18 5.46
C LYS A 155 10.09 16.37 4.11
N LYS A 156 11.41 16.46 4.07
CA LYS A 156 12.16 16.48 2.81
C LYS A 156 11.88 15.28 1.91
N GLN A 157 11.56 14.12 2.50
CA GLN A 157 11.29 12.88 1.77
C GLN A 157 9.98 12.90 0.97
N PHE A 158 9.14 13.95 1.10
CA PHE A 158 8.02 14.17 0.18
C PHE A 158 8.48 14.50 -1.24
N HIS A 159 9.70 14.99 -1.39
CA HIS A 159 10.29 15.34 -2.68
C HIS A 159 11.58 14.57 -2.86
N LEU A 160 11.83 14.11 -4.08
CA LEU A 160 13.14 13.55 -4.41
C LEU A 160 14.14 14.68 -4.61
N PRO A 161 15.43 14.49 -4.24
CA PRO A 161 16.46 15.47 -4.56
C PRO A 161 16.61 15.58 -6.08
N ILE A 162 16.85 16.81 -6.56
CA ILE A 162 17.23 17.04 -7.94
C ILE A 162 18.67 16.54 -8.10
N MET A 163 18.91 15.74 -9.13
CA MET A 163 20.25 15.21 -9.38
C MET A 163 21.25 16.33 -9.61
N GLN A 164 22.45 16.20 -9.05
CA GLN A 164 23.49 17.23 -9.15
C GLN A 164 23.82 17.56 -10.61
N ALA A 165 23.86 16.57 -11.50
CA ALA A 165 24.10 16.77 -12.91
C ALA A 165 23.04 17.68 -13.59
N GLU A 166 21.80 17.61 -13.17
CA GLU A 166 20.73 18.49 -13.69
C GLU A 166 20.90 19.92 -13.17
N MET A 167 21.30 20.08 -11.92
CA MET A 167 21.57 21.40 -11.33
C MET A 167 22.79 22.06 -11.98
N ASP A 168 23.82 21.28 -12.28
CA ASP A 168 25.03 21.77 -12.97
C ASP A 168 24.72 22.20 -14.42
N ALA A 169 23.79 21.49 -15.09
CA ALA A 169 23.35 21.82 -16.44
C ALA A 169 22.41 23.04 -16.49
N ASN A 170 21.67 23.30 -15.43
CA ASN A 170 20.74 24.43 -15.36
C ASN A 170 20.90 25.21 -14.05
N PRO A 171 21.70 26.31 -14.05
CA PRO A 171 21.92 27.12 -12.84
C PRO A 171 20.68 27.80 -12.24
N GLN A 172 19.54 27.75 -12.92
CA GLN A 172 18.28 28.30 -12.42
C GLN A 172 17.52 27.30 -11.55
N LEU A 173 17.93 26.02 -11.52
CA LEU A 173 17.34 25.04 -10.64
C LEU A 173 17.76 25.30 -9.18
N VAL A 174 16.80 25.22 -8.31
CA VAL A 174 17.00 25.28 -6.86
C VAL A 174 16.66 23.92 -6.28
N GLN A 175 17.56 23.39 -5.46
CA GLN A 175 17.34 22.11 -4.81
C GLN A 175 16.10 22.14 -3.91
N ASN A 176 15.42 21.01 -3.80
CA ASN A 176 14.30 20.85 -2.86
C ASN A 176 14.78 21.03 -1.43
N ASP A 177 13.91 21.63 -0.59
CA ASP A 177 14.22 21.91 0.81
C ASP A 177 14.72 20.68 1.56
N GLY A 178 15.84 20.83 2.26
CA GLY A 178 16.44 19.80 3.11
C GLY A 178 17.48 18.90 2.43
N TYR A 179 17.79 19.14 1.15
CA TYR A 179 18.87 18.45 0.42
C TYR A 179 20.04 19.37 0.10
#